data_0bb85a12792d29f8e41e943829fc3484
#
_entry.id   0bb85a12792d29f8e41e943829fc3484
#
_cell.length_a   1.000
_cell.length_b   1.000
_cell.length_c   1.000
_cell.angle_alpha   90.00
_cell.angle_beta   90.00
_cell.angle_gamma   90.00
#
_symmetry.space_group_name_H-M   'P 1'
#
loop_
_entity.id
_entity.type
_entity.pdbx_description
1 polymer ?
#
loop_
_entity_poly.entity_id
_entity_poly.type
_entity_poly.pdbx_seq_one_letter_code
_entity_poly.pdbx_strand_id
1 'polypeptide(L)'
;MSKIRGFAILAPILLALASGQVAGHGDEDHGQEAQPGPAIAPQASTGAMPVASAQRFPDGSLFVPKPIQHQWGLRTRVARVEDLAASVELNGKVIADPNAGGRVQSIQAGRIEPGPQGLPTLGQRVTKGQVLAYLQPASNSIDRGNQQALLAEIESTLSIAERNLRRLEQLADAVPKKDVEAARFELEALMKQRTAVGASLSAPEPLLAPVSGVIGAASAVAGQVVEPKEILFEVIDPQRLAVEALAYDPTLVEGIAGASAPVPGGSLDLEFVGGGRQLREHAIPLLVRVAKASTPVAVGQPLKVIAKTSRRAKGAAVPQAALVRSGGGDWVVWVHTDAERFVPRQVQYAPLDATTALVTAGLAGGERVVAEGAGLLAQVR
;
A
#
# COMPACT_ATOMS: atom_id res chain seq x y z
N MET A 1 15.40 53.01 -0.92
CA MET A 1 16.55 53.21 -1.81
C MET A 1 17.08 51.82 -2.17
N SER A 2 16.72 51.38 -3.38
CA SER A 2 17.66 51.01 -4.48
C SER A 2 18.37 49.67 -4.24
N LYS A 3 18.35 48.62 -5.08
CA LYS A 3 18.13 48.44 -6.53
C LYS A 3 17.88 46.96 -6.88
N ILE A 4 17.02 46.76 -7.80
CA ILE A 4 16.69 45.65 -8.70
C ILE A 4 17.89 45.19 -9.55
N ARG A 5 17.95 43.83 -9.85
CA ARG A 5 18.43 43.20 -11.12
C ARG A 5 18.32 41.70 -10.92
N GLY A 6 17.56 40.87 -11.59
CA GLY A 6 16.98 40.82 -12.92
C GLY A 6 17.95 40.13 -13.90
N PHE A 7 17.83 38.80 -14.12
CA PHE A 7 18.32 38.14 -15.33
C PHE A 7 17.47 36.91 -15.66
N ALA A 8 16.63 37.06 -16.67
CA ALA A 8 15.94 36.01 -17.37
C ALA A 8 16.77 35.66 -18.62
N ILE A 9 17.00 34.40 -18.90
CA ILE A 9 17.52 33.92 -20.20
C ILE A 9 16.50 32.94 -20.74
N LEU A 10 15.74 33.39 -21.75
CA LEU A 10 14.97 32.60 -22.68
C LEU A 10 15.90 32.22 -23.85
N ALA A 11 15.91 30.95 -24.26
CA ALA A 11 16.44 30.51 -25.55
C ALA A 11 15.30 29.93 -26.38
N PRO A 12 15.08 30.38 -27.65
CA PRO A 12 14.10 29.80 -28.54
C PRO A 12 14.74 28.69 -29.40
N ILE A 13 14.06 27.56 -29.48
CA ILE A 13 14.38 26.49 -30.45
C ILE A 13 13.70 26.82 -31.76
N LEU A 14 14.52 26.98 -32.81
CA LEU A 14 14.11 27.21 -34.21
C LEU A 14 13.72 25.87 -34.86
N LEU A 15 12.48 25.80 -35.36
CA LEU A 15 11.98 24.68 -36.17
C LEU A 15 12.14 25.06 -37.64
N ALA A 16 13.00 24.38 -38.39
CA ALA A 16 13.16 24.57 -39.82
C ALA A 16 12.23 23.63 -40.60
N LEU A 17 11.26 24.21 -41.30
CA LEU A 17 10.45 23.57 -42.34
C LEU A 17 11.20 23.64 -43.66
N ALA A 18 11.47 22.48 -44.28
CA ALA A 18 11.91 22.41 -45.66
C ALA A 18 10.73 21.97 -46.54
N SER A 19 10.21 22.90 -47.34
CA SER A 19 9.24 22.66 -48.39
C SER A 19 9.97 22.41 -49.71
N GLY A 20 9.83 21.20 -50.26
CA GLY A 20 10.29 20.86 -51.62
C GLY A 20 9.12 20.96 -52.59
N GLN A 21 9.21 21.88 -53.50
CA GLN A 21 8.31 22.02 -54.69
C GLN A 21 8.79 21.09 -55.80
N VAL A 22 7.84 20.33 -56.36
CA VAL A 22 8.00 19.61 -57.66
C VAL A 22 7.35 20.46 -58.76
N ALA A 23 8.13 20.85 -59.73
CA ALA A 23 7.66 21.41 -60.99
C ALA A 23 7.68 20.35 -62.09
N GLY A 24 6.57 20.18 -62.77
CA GLY A 24 6.47 19.36 -63.97
C GLY A 24 6.70 20.15 -65.21
N HIS A 25 7.13 19.49 -66.26
CA HIS A 25 7.00 19.75 -67.68
C HIS A 25 7.46 18.46 -68.36
N GLY A 26 6.85 17.93 -69.38
CA GLY A 26 6.13 18.39 -70.55
C GLY A 26 6.59 17.51 -71.71
N ASP A 27 5.65 17.07 -72.49
CA ASP A 27 5.74 16.26 -73.69
C ASP A 27 7.03 16.38 -74.52
N GLU A 28 7.47 15.22 -75.04
CA GLU A 28 7.71 15.09 -76.53
C GLU A 28 7.84 13.62 -76.93
N ASP A 29 7.10 13.31 -77.95
CA ASP A 29 6.93 12.09 -78.74
C ASP A 29 8.14 11.82 -79.64
N HIS A 30 8.71 10.62 -79.60
CA HIS A 30 9.41 10.04 -80.76
C HIS A 30 9.37 8.51 -80.74
N GLY A 31 8.60 7.96 -81.66
CA GLY A 31 8.57 6.55 -81.97
C GLY A 31 9.89 6.05 -82.48
N GLN A 32 10.21 4.82 -82.04
CA GLN A 32 11.05 3.91 -82.83
C GLN A 32 10.76 2.45 -82.49
N GLU A 33 10.83 1.66 -83.57
CA GLU A 33 10.35 0.32 -83.80
C GLU A 33 10.83 -0.80 -82.89
N ALA A 34 9.97 -1.78 -82.77
CA ALA A 34 10.13 -3.03 -82.03
C ALA A 34 11.19 -3.97 -82.58
N GLN A 35 11.98 -4.55 -81.69
CA GLN A 35 12.59 -5.88 -81.88
C GLN A 35 12.16 -6.82 -80.75
N PRO A 36 11.79 -8.08 -81.04
CA PRO A 36 11.32 -9.03 -80.06
C PRO A 36 12.50 -9.68 -79.32
N GLY A 37 12.64 -9.37 -78.05
CA GLY A 37 13.51 -10.09 -77.12
C GLY A 37 12.78 -11.31 -76.52
N PRO A 38 13.48 -12.30 -75.97
CA PRO A 38 12.93 -13.59 -75.59
C PRO A 38 12.00 -13.46 -74.39
N ALA A 39 10.86 -14.15 -74.46
CA ALA A 39 9.86 -14.25 -73.43
C ALA A 39 10.44 -14.73 -72.09
N ILE A 40 10.46 -13.82 -71.08
CA ILE A 40 10.68 -14.19 -69.73
C ILE A 40 9.35 -14.73 -69.21
N ALA A 41 9.35 -16.04 -68.88
CA ALA A 41 8.21 -16.69 -68.24
C ALA A 41 7.82 -15.91 -66.98
N PRO A 42 6.54 -15.74 -66.73
CA PRO A 42 6.08 -15.10 -65.45
C PRO A 42 6.57 -15.96 -64.25
N GLN A 43 7.49 -15.41 -63.50
CA GLN A 43 7.80 -15.98 -62.21
C GLN A 43 6.47 -15.95 -61.41
N ALA A 44 5.98 -17.13 -61.09
CA ALA A 44 4.90 -17.29 -60.17
C ALA A 44 5.32 -16.60 -58.87
N SER A 45 4.77 -15.42 -58.61
CA SER A 45 4.77 -14.84 -57.28
C SER A 45 4.16 -15.90 -56.37
N THR A 46 4.99 -16.47 -55.54
CA THR A 46 4.52 -17.24 -54.36
C THR A 46 3.62 -16.30 -53.57
N GLY A 47 2.34 -16.33 -53.93
CA GLY A 47 1.32 -15.57 -53.21
C GLY A 47 1.42 -15.96 -51.77
N ALA A 48 1.90 -15.04 -50.92
CA ALA A 48 1.64 -15.11 -49.53
C ALA A 48 0.11 -15.24 -49.40
N MET A 49 -0.36 -16.42 -48.96
CA MET A 49 -1.78 -16.61 -48.70
C MET A 49 -2.23 -15.45 -47.82
N PRO A 50 -3.33 -14.75 -48.11
CA PRO A 50 -3.80 -13.68 -47.25
C PRO A 50 -4.00 -14.28 -45.87
N VAL A 51 -3.28 -13.77 -44.90
CA VAL A 51 -3.47 -14.16 -43.48
C VAL A 51 -4.93 -13.82 -43.21
N ALA A 52 -5.77 -14.85 -43.11
CA ALA A 52 -7.19 -14.66 -42.88
C ALA A 52 -7.33 -13.83 -41.61
N SER A 53 -7.91 -12.65 -41.68
CA SER A 53 -8.11 -11.75 -40.56
C SER A 53 -9.24 -12.22 -39.68
N ALA A 54 -9.21 -11.88 -38.41
CA ALA A 54 -10.35 -12.10 -37.52
C ALA A 54 -11.56 -11.25 -38.00
N GLN A 55 -12.76 -11.83 -38.04
CA GLN A 55 -13.96 -11.20 -38.57
C GLN A 55 -15.14 -11.41 -37.66
N ARG A 56 -16.00 -10.40 -37.53
CA ARG A 56 -17.28 -10.47 -36.80
C ARG A 56 -18.41 -10.73 -37.77
N PHE A 57 -19.24 -11.71 -37.44
CA PHE A 57 -20.49 -11.99 -38.16
C PHE A 57 -21.66 -11.13 -37.66
N PRO A 58 -22.74 -11.01 -38.49
CA PRO A 58 -23.92 -10.27 -38.09
C PRO A 58 -24.62 -10.83 -36.84
N ASP A 59 -24.48 -12.12 -36.55
CA ASP A 59 -24.97 -12.78 -35.32
C ASP A 59 -24.13 -12.49 -34.09
N GLY A 60 -23.07 -11.64 -34.23
CA GLY A 60 -22.15 -11.29 -33.16
C GLY A 60 -21.05 -12.31 -32.93
N SER A 61 -21.09 -13.49 -33.59
CA SER A 61 -20.01 -14.48 -33.49
C SER A 61 -18.75 -14.00 -34.20
N LEU A 62 -17.61 -14.56 -33.82
CA LEU A 62 -16.32 -14.25 -34.43
C LEU A 62 -15.74 -15.47 -35.10
N PHE A 63 -15.18 -15.24 -36.29
CA PHE A 63 -14.26 -16.15 -36.94
C PHE A 63 -12.83 -15.68 -36.61
N VAL A 64 -12.02 -16.53 -36.00
CA VAL A 64 -10.63 -16.22 -35.64
C VAL A 64 -9.75 -17.37 -36.09
N PRO A 65 -8.93 -17.19 -37.15
CA PRO A 65 -8.02 -18.21 -37.68
C PRO A 65 -7.04 -18.71 -36.63
N LYS A 66 -6.65 -19.98 -36.69
CA LYS A 66 -5.70 -20.59 -35.73
C LYS A 66 -4.41 -19.80 -35.51
N PRO A 67 -3.74 -19.27 -36.58
CA PRO A 67 -2.54 -18.45 -36.36
C PRO A 67 -2.80 -17.24 -35.49
N ILE A 68 -3.96 -16.56 -35.66
CA ILE A 68 -4.35 -15.39 -34.87
C ILE A 68 -4.70 -15.81 -33.42
N GLN A 69 -5.42 -16.94 -33.25
CA GLN A 69 -5.66 -17.47 -31.89
C GLN A 69 -4.36 -17.68 -31.12
N HIS A 70 -3.34 -18.23 -31.79
CA HIS A 70 -2.04 -18.46 -31.21
C HIS A 70 -1.30 -17.14 -30.90
N GLN A 71 -1.31 -16.20 -31.84
CA GLN A 71 -0.71 -14.87 -31.67
C GLN A 71 -1.33 -14.10 -30.50
N TRP A 72 -2.64 -14.20 -30.33
CA TRP A 72 -3.37 -13.56 -29.22
C TRP A 72 -3.29 -14.33 -27.90
N GLY A 73 -2.65 -15.50 -27.88
CA GLY A 73 -2.53 -16.32 -26.69
C GLY A 73 -3.88 -16.82 -26.15
N LEU A 74 -4.87 -17.05 -27.04
CA LEU A 74 -6.20 -17.50 -26.62
C LEU A 74 -6.09 -18.86 -25.92
N ARG A 75 -6.60 -18.91 -24.67
CA ARG A 75 -6.71 -20.14 -23.90
C ARG A 75 -8.17 -20.39 -23.55
N THR A 76 -8.58 -21.64 -23.67
CA THR A 76 -9.94 -22.05 -23.34
C THR A 76 -9.94 -23.01 -22.15
N ARG A 77 -10.98 -22.94 -21.33
CA ARG A 77 -11.27 -23.91 -20.25
C ARG A 77 -12.67 -24.44 -20.40
N VAL A 78 -12.87 -25.67 -19.98
CA VAL A 78 -14.22 -26.28 -19.91
C VAL A 78 -14.93 -25.73 -18.67
N ALA A 79 -16.09 -25.12 -18.86
CA ALA A 79 -16.95 -24.66 -17.81
C ALA A 79 -17.66 -25.86 -17.16
N ARG A 80 -17.33 -26.13 -15.90
CA ARG A 80 -17.99 -27.17 -15.09
C ARG A 80 -18.97 -26.48 -14.16
N VAL A 81 -20.22 -26.90 -14.21
CA VAL A 81 -21.24 -26.42 -13.27
C VAL A 81 -21.14 -27.23 -12.01
N GLU A 82 -20.79 -26.57 -10.93
CA GLU A 82 -20.54 -27.17 -9.61
C GLU A 82 -21.32 -26.37 -8.55
N ASP A 83 -21.46 -26.99 -7.38
CA ASP A 83 -22.03 -26.34 -6.21
C ASP A 83 -20.86 -25.78 -5.37
N LEU A 84 -20.66 -24.46 -5.44
CA LEU A 84 -19.53 -23.75 -4.86
C LEU A 84 -19.95 -22.85 -3.69
N ALA A 85 -19.02 -22.52 -2.82
CA ALA A 85 -19.26 -21.54 -1.76
C ALA A 85 -19.59 -20.18 -2.39
N ALA A 86 -20.74 -19.63 -2.04
CA ALA A 86 -21.09 -18.27 -2.46
C ALA A 86 -20.18 -17.26 -1.75
N SER A 87 -19.86 -16.18 -2.42
CA SER A 87 -19.10 -15.11 -1.81
C SER A 87 -19.88 -13.81 -1.80
N VAL A 88 -19.43 -12.89 -0.98
CA VAL A 88 -19.97 -11.53 -0.85
C VAL A 88 -18.84 -10.53 -1.01
N GLU A 89 -19.12 -9.42 -1.67
CA GLU A 89 -18.20 -8.31 -1.83
C GLU A 89 -18.41 -7.30 -0.71
N LEU A 90 -17.35 -6.98 0.01
CA LEU A 90 -17.33 -6.03 1.12
C LEU A 90 -16.36 -4.91 0.82
N ASN A 91 -16.68 -3.69 1.22
CA ASN A 91 -15.74 -2.59 1.17
C ASN A 91 -14.76 -2.72 2.33
N GLY A 92 -13.47 -2.59 2.03
CA GLY A 92 -12.41 -2.69 3.02
C GLY A 92 -11.31 -1.67 2.81
N LYS A 93 -10.47 -1.54 3.83
CA LYS A 93 -9.31 -0.67 3.85
C LYS A 93 -8.14 -1.41 4.47
N VAL A 94 -6.97 -1.31 3.84
CA VAL A 94 -5.73 -1.85 4.42
C VAL A 94 -5.35 -1.08 5.66
N ILE A 95 -5.08 -1.78 6.74
CA ILE A 95 -4.59 -1.23 8.01
C ILE A 95 -3.30 -1.94 8.41
N ALA A 96 -2.50 -1.32 9.27
CA ALA A 96 -1.43 -2.04 9.96
C ALA A 96 -2.05 -3.13 10.86
N ASP A 97 -1.42 -4.30 10.96
CA ASP A 97 -1.83 -5.28 11.97
C ASP A 97 -1.71 -4.62 13.35
N PRO A 98 -2.79 -4.57 14.15
CA PRO A 98 -2.76 -3.93 15.47
C PRO A 98 -1.67 -4.46 16.41
N ASN A 99 -1.21 -5.71 16.19
CA ASN A 99 -0.15 -6.34 16.96
C ASN A 99 1.26 -6.17 16.36
N ALA A 100 1.38 -5.53 15.20
CA ALA A 100 2.64 -5.34 14.49
C ALA A 100 2.93 -3.88 14.09
N GLY A 101 1.99 -2.99 14.34
CA GLY A 101 2.16 -1.55 14.21
C GLY A 101 2.34 -0.88 15.57
N GLY A 102 2.83 0.34 15.56
CA GLY A 102 2.94 1.12 16.79
C GLY A 102 2.90 2.62 16.53
N ARG A 103 2.34 3.35 17.49
CA ARG A 103 2.30 4.81 17.47
C ARG A 103 3.23 5.35 18.55
N VAL A 104 3.99 6.37 18.19
CA VAL A 104 4.80 7.14 19.10
C VAL A 104 4.05 8.43 19.38
N GLN A 105 3.63 8.58 20.63
CA GLN A 105 2.85 9.73 21.08
C GLN A 105 3.61 10.47 22.18
N SER A 106 3.38 11.77 22.26
CA SER A 106 3.84 12.56 23.39
C SER A 106 3.05 12.18 24.65
N ILE A 107 3.73 11.95 25.77
CA ILE A 107 3.10 11.70 27.08
C ILE A 107 2.77 13.02 27.78
N GLN A 108 3.57 14.05 27.54
CA GLN A 108 3.45 15.38 28.14
C GLN A 108 3.68 16.47 27.09
N ALA A 109 3.31 17.71 27.42
CA ALA A 109 3.62 18.86 26.58
C ALA A 109 5.12 19.12 26.55
N GLY A 110 5.67 19.44 25.37
CA GLY A 110 7.09 19.68 25.25
C GLY A 110 7.51 20.10 23.86
N ARG A 111 8.80 20.36 23.71
CA ARG A 111 9.43 20.69 22.41
C ARG A 111 10.12 19.46 21.85
N ILE A 112 9.92 19.21 20.56
CA ILE A 112 10.59 18.11 19.84
C ILE A 112 12.01 18.52 19.47
N GLU A 113 12.96 17.66 19.84
CA GLU A 113 14.36 17.74 19.43
C GLU A 113 14.73 16.51 18.59
N PRO A 114 15.57 16.68 17.56
CA PRO A 114 16.02 15.55 16.74
C PRO A 114 16.75 14.49 17.55
N GLY A 115 16.53 13.22 17.22
CA GLY A 115 17.30 12.10 17.76
C GLY A 115 18.74 12.06 17.23
N PRO A 116 19.54 11.05 17.60
CA PRO A 116 20.94 10.94 17.18
C PRO A 116 21.16 10.85 15.67
N GLN A 117 20.14 10.42 14.92
CA GLN A 117 20.16 10.30 13.46
C GLN A 117 19.29 11.38 12.76
N GLY A 118 18.89 12.43 13.48
CA GLY A 118 17.89 13.39 13.04
C GLY A 118 16.47 12.89 13.29
N LEU A 119 15.47 13.61 12.74
CA LEU A 119 14.09 13.14 12.74
C LEU A 119 13.90 12.08 11.65
N PRO A 120 13.17 10.98 11.93
CA PRO A 120 12.93 9.94 10.95
C PRO A 120 12.05 10.43 9.80
N THR A 121 12.35 9.92 8.60
CA THR A 121 11.62 10.23 7.36
C THR A 121 10.67 9.08 6.98
N LEU A 122 9.66 9.38 6.16
CA LEU A 122 8.74 8.38 5.61
C LEU A 122 9.50 7.24 4.91
N GLY A 123 9.12 6.00 5.16
CA GLY A 123 9.74 4.82 4.59
C GLY A 123 11.07 4.41 5.24
N GLN A 124 11.62 5.18 6.17
CA GLN A 124 12.84 4.83 6.89
C GLN A 124 12.61 3.59 7.76
N ARG A 125 13.55 2.64 7.72
CA ARG A 125 13.53 1.46 8.59
C ARG A 125 14.00 1.83 9.99
N VAL A 126 13.29 1.31 10.98
CA VAL A 126 13.59 1.49 12.39
C VAL A 126 13.52 0.16 13.12
N THR A 127 14.26 0.05 14.22
CA THR A 127 14.23 -1.12 15.10
C THR A 127 13.54 -0.79 16.42
N LYS A 128 12.89 -1.78 17.02
CA LYS A 128 12.26 -1.61 18.33
C LYS A 128 13.26 -1.07 19.35
N GLY A 129 12.87 -0.02 20.09
CA GLY A 129 13.71 0.66 21.08
C GLY A 129 14.67 1.71 20.50
N GLN A 130 14.69 1.91 19.18
CA GLN A 130 15.46 2.98 18.54
C GLN A 130 14.91 4.35 18.94
N VAL A 131 15.80 5.29 19.32
CA VAL A 131 15.41 6.68 19.60
C VAL A 131 15.09 7.38 18.29
N LEU A 132 13.86 7.87 18.16
CA LEU A 132 13.37 8.60 16.98
C LEU A 132 13.52 10.10 17.14
N ALA A 133 13.26 10.59 18.34
CA ALA A 133 13.38 12.00 18.72
C ALA A 133 13.51 12.10 20.24
N TYR A 134 13.75 13.29 20.71
CA TYR A 134 13.65 13.63 22.12
C TYR A 134 12.51 14.64 22.35
N LEU A 135 11.83 14.51 23.47
CA LEU A 135 10.84 15.47 23.96
C LEU A 135 11.46 16.24 25.11
N GLN A 136 11.71 17.52 24.94
CA GLN A 136 12.09 18.42 26.01
C GLN A 136 10.83 18.91 26.71
N PRO A 137 10.57 18.52 27.99
CA PRO A 137 9.35 18.88 28.68
C PRO A 137 9.16 20.40 28.78
N ALA A 138 7.94 20.86 28.47
CA ALA A 138 7.52 22.25 28.73
C ALA A 138 6.90 22.31 30.13
N SER A 139 7.74 22.33 31.18
CA SER A 139 7.22 22.50 32.54
C SER A 139 6.58 23.88 32.72
N ASN A 140 5.41 23.91 33.35
CA ASN A 140 4.76 25.15 33.78
C ASN A 140 5.73 25.98 34.65
N SER A 141 5.70 27.29 34.53
CA SER A 141 6.60 28.20 35.28
C SER A 141 6.49 28.01 36.79
N ILE A 142 5.29 27.70 37.32
CA ILE A 142 5.05 27.44 38.73
C ILE A 142 5.71 26.12 39.17
N ASP A 143 5.51 25.03 38.38
CA ASP A 143 6.10 23.72 38.68
C ASP A 143 7.62 23.79 38.63
N ARG A 144 8.17 24.50 37.64
CA ARG A 144 9.60 24.74 37.53
C ARG A 144 10.13 25.53 38.74
N GLY A 145 9.42 26.56 39.16
CA GLY A 145 9.76 27.35 40.36
C GLY A 145 9.78 26.48 41.61
N ASN A 146 8.76 25.66 41.83
CA ASN A 146 8.69 24.74 42.97
C ASN A 146 9.83 23.71 42.95
N GLN A 147 10.14 23.13 41.80
CA GLN A 147 11.24 22.16 41.65
C GLN A 147 12.60 22.82 41.87
N GLN A 148 12.81 24.06 41.37
CA GLN A 148 14.02 24.83 41.61
C GLN A 148 14.19 25.17 43.12
N ALA A 149 13.09 25.54 43.80
CA ALA A 149 13.13 25.77 45.23
C ALA A 149 13.50 24.51 46.02
N LEU A 150 12.91 23.35 45.65
CA LEU A 150 13.26 22.07 46.28
C LEU A 150 14.72 21.69 46.01
N LEU A 151 15.23 21.92 44.81
CA LEU A 151 16.65 21.66 44.50
C LEU A 151 17.56 22.55 45.35
N ALA A 152 17.26 23.83 45.49
CA ALA A 152 18.01 24.76 46.30
C ALA A 152 17.98 24.37 47.81
N GLU A 153 16.87 23.86 48.33
CA GLU A 153 16.76 23.33 49.69
C GLU A 153 17.65 22.10 49.87
N ILE A 154 17.62 21.14 48.94
CA ILE A 154 18.47 19.96 48.99
C ILE A 154 19.95 20.36 48.92
N GLU A 155 20.34 21.30 48.07
CA GLU A 155 21.71 21.80 47.94
C GLU A 155 22.19 22.50 49.22
N SER A 156 21.33 23.25 49.88
CA SER A 156 21.60 23.84 51.20
C SER A 156 21.88 22.78 52.26
N THR A 157 20.99 21.78 52.35
CA THR A 157 21.10 20.66 53.30
C THR A 157 22.37 19.82 53.01
N LEU A 158 22.67 19.56 51.73
CA LEU A 158 23.87 18.87 51.30
C LEU A 158 25.14 19.59 51.74
N SER A 159 25.19 20.92 51.56
CA SER A 159 26.28 21.74 52.05
C SER A 159 26.50 21.66 53.55
N ILE A 160 25.43 21.55 54.33
CA ILE A 160 25.49 21.37 55.78
C ILE A 160 26.04 19.98 56.12
N ALA A 161 25.51 18.92 55.45
CA ALA A 161 25.97 17.54 55.67
C ALA A 161 27.45 17.34 55.30
N GLU A 162 27.92 17.96 54.21
CA GLU A 162 29.33 17.95 53.82
C GLU A 162 30.25 18.61 54.89
N ARG A 163 29.82 19.73 55.45
CA ARG A 163 30.58 20.40 56.51
C ARG A 163 30.57 19.58 57.80
N ASN A 164 29.47 18.95 58.13
CA ASN A 164 29.32 18.08 59.28
C ASN A 164 30.26 16.86 59.15
N LEU A 165 30.22 16.18 58.00
CA LEU A 165 31.13 15.04 57.74
C LEU A 165 32.58 15.44 57.88
N ARG A 166 33.03 16.53 57.21
CA ARG A 166 34.40 17.05 57.33
C ARG A 166 34.81 17.31 58.74
N ARG A 167 33.92 17.89 59.57
CA ARG A 167 34.18 18.13 60.98
C ARG A 167 34.33 16.82 61.77
N LEU A 168 33.48 15.83 61.53
CA LEU A 168 33.60 14.52 62.17
C LEU A 168 34.84 13.76 61.76
N GLU A 169 35.23 13.84 60.50
CA GLU A 169 36.49 13.25 60.00
C GLU A 169 37.74 13.90 60.54
N GLN A 170 37.75 15.22 60.81
CA GLN A 170 38.84 15.91 61.48
C GLN A 170 38.95 15.53 62.96
N LEU A 171 37.86 15.07 63.57
CA LEU A 171 37.77 14.64 64.98
C LEU A 171 37.74 13.11 65.11
N ALA A 172 38.16 12.37 64.05
CA ALA A 172 37.97 10.91 63.93
C ALA A 172 38.53 10.10 65.13
N ASP A 173 39.56 10.60 65.79
CA ASP A 173 40.14 9.96 67.00
C ASP A 173 39.33 10.19 68.27
N ALA A 174 38.40 11.19 68.28
CA ALA A 174 37.63 11.59 69.42
C ALA A 174 36.11 11.28 69.30
N VAL A 175 35.66 10.83 68.15
CA VAL A 175 34.25 10.52 67.88
C VAL A 175 34.03 9.05 67.52
N PRO A 176 32.86 8.47 67.82
CA PRO A 176 32.56 7.09 67.47
C PRO A 176 32.54 6.90 65.93
N LYS A 177 33.15 5.84 65.40
CA LYS A 177 33.20 5.53 63.97
C LYS A 177 31.77 5.46 63.36
N LYS A 178 30.78 4.98 64.13
CA LYS A 178 29.37 4.93 63.72
C LYS A 178 28.81 6.30 63.33
N ASP A 179 29.28 7.37 63.97
CA ASP A 179 28.78 8.73 63.72
C ASP A 179 29.37 9.31 62.44
N VAL A 180 30.63 8.96 62.12
CA VAL A 180 31.24 9.28 60.83
C VAL A 180 30.58 8.50 59.68
N GLU A 181 30.29 7.19 59.90
CA GLU A 181 29.58 6.37 58.92
C GLU A 181 28.15 6.87 58.68
N ALA A 182 27.42 7.24 59.75
CA ALA A 182 26.09 7.82 59.62
C ALA A 182 26.08 9.12 58.77
N ALA A 183 27.04 10.02 59.05
CA ALA A 183 27.16 11.26 58.28
C ALA A 183 27.56 11.01 56.80
N ARG A 184 28.30 9.95 56.48
CA ARG A 184 28.59 9.54 55.09
C ARG A 184 27.36 9.04 54.38
N PHE A 185 26.57 8.20 55.02
CA PHE A 185 25.28 7.71 54.46
C PHE A 185 24.28 8.85 54.23
N GLU A 186 24.20 9.80 55.16
CA GLU A 186 23.37 10.99 55.01
C GLU A 186 23.78 11.82 53.79
N LEU A 187 25.06 12.09 53.62
CA LEU A 187 25.62 12.79 52.46
C LEU A 187 25.30 12.07 51.16
N GLU A 188 25.53 10.74 51.11
CA GLU A 188 25.26 9.93 49.94
C GLU A 188 23.77 9.96 49.59
N ALA A 189 22.87 9.89 50.57
CA ALA A 189 21.42 9.96 50.38
C ALA A 189 21.02 11.31 49.76
N LEU A 190 21.56 12.42 50.29
CA LEU A 190 21.27 13.77 49.76
C LEU A 190 21.84 13.99 48.35
N MET A 191 23.03 13.42 48.02
CA MET A 191 23.57 13.46 46.67
C MET A 191 22.68 12.72 45.69
N LYS A 192 22.18 11.54 46.04
CA LYS A 192 21.23 10.76 45.22
C LYS A 192 19.92 11.54 45.02
N GLN A 193 19.39 12.16 46.09
CA GLN A 193 18.19 12.96 46.04
C GLN A 193 18.35 14.17 45.12
N ARG A 194 19.47 14.92 45.23
CA ARG A 194 19.81 16.05 44.37
C ARG A 194 19.86 15.62 42.90
N THR A 195 20.53 14.48 42.63
CA THR A 195 20.66 13.95 41.26
C THR A 195 19.29 13.59 40.68
N ALA A 196 18.41 12.93 41.47
CA ALA A 196 17.08 12.55 41.03
C ALA A 196 16.21 13.78 40.71
N VAL A 197 16.19 14.78 41.59
CA VAL A 197 15.42 16.01 41.40
C VAL A 197 16.00 16.82 40.24
N GLY A 198 17.32 16.95 40.12
CA GLY A 198 17.97 17.65 39.00
C GLY A 198 17.69 17.00 37.66
N ALA A 199 17.70 15.68 37.58
CA ALA A 199 17.37 14.94 36.35
C ALA A 199 15.90 15.15 35.93
N SER A 200 14.97 15.24 36.88
CA SER A 200 13.54 15.46 36.57
C SER A 200 13.24 16.84 35.97
N LEU A 201 14.14 17.82 36.18
CA LEU A 201 13.95 19.20 35.70
C LEU A 201 14.26 19.39 34.22
N SER A 202 15.15 18.61 33.65
CA SER A 202 15.75 18.93 32.36
C SER A 202 16.11 17.72 31.48
N ALA A 203 15.89 16.49 31.95
CA ALA A 203 16.20 15.33 31.12
C ALA A 203 15.21 15.22 29.95
N PRO A 204 15.70 15.26 28.69
CA PRO A 204 14.84 15.03 27.53
C PRO A 204 14.32 13.60 27.56
N GLU A 205 13.02 13.43 27.30
CA GLU A 205 12.38 12.12 27.22
C GLU A 205 12.66 11.51 25.85
N PRO A 206 13.27 10.32 25.73
CA PRO A 206 13.46 9.67 24.45
C PRO A 206 12.17 9.09 23.93
N LEU A 207 11.79 9.47 22.72
CA LEU A 207 10.67 8.90 21.98
C LEU A 207 11.16 7.67 21.23
N LEU A 208 10.79 6.49 21.70
CA LEU A 208 11.30 5.21 21.20
C LEU A 208 10.34 4.57 20.21
N ALA A 209 10.89 3.89 19.20
CA ALA A 209 10.11 3.03 18.31
C ALA A 209 9.53 1.84 19.09
N PRO A 210 8.20 1.66 19.14
CA PRO A 210 7.57 0.59 19.92
C PRO A 210 7.75 -0.79 19.28
N VAL A 211 7.92 -0.83 17.96
CA VAL A 211 8.12 -2.04 17.14
C VAL A 211 9.19 -1.79 16.08
N SER A 212 9.75 -2.88 15.54
CA SER A 212 10.59 -2.80 14.34
C SER A 212 9.71 -2.73 13.09
N GLY A 213 10.10 -1.92 12.11
CA GLY A 213 9.32 -1.74 10.88
C GLY A 213 9.81 -0.56 10.05
N VAL A 214 8.89 0.11 9.39
CA VAL A 214 9.14 1.34 8.62
C VAL A 214 8.27 2.47 9.15
N ILE A 215 8.76 3.69 9.04
CA ILE A 215 7.99 4.90 9.37
C ILE A 215 6.89 5.07 8.32
N GLY A 216 5.65 4.86 8.72
CA GLY A 216 4.46 5.03 7.88
C GLY A 216 3.91 6.45 7.88
N ALA A 217 4.05 7.15 9.02
CA ALA A 217 3.73 8.57 9.15
C ALA A 217 4.73 9.26 10.08
N ALA A 218 5.10 10.48 9.76
CA ALA A 218 5.97 11.35 10.56
C ALA A 218 5.39 12.76 10.51
N SER A 219 4.83 13.20 11.64
CA SER A 219 4.22 14.54 11.77
C SER A 219 5.11 15.49 12.57
N ALA A 220 6.15 14.98 13.24
CA ALA A 220 7.03 15.78 14.08
C ALA A 220 7.98 16.65 13.27
N VAL A 221 8.12 17.91 13.68
CA VAL A 221 9.07 18.88 13.14
C VAL A 221 10.02 19.32 14.25
N ALA A 222 11.31 19.50 13.93
CA ALA A 222 12.29 19.96 14.91
C ALA A 222 11.92 21.33 15.49
N GLY A 223 11.92 21.42 16.82
CA GLY A 223 11.53 22.64 17.54
C GLY A 223 10.01 22.84 17.70
N GLN A 224 9.17 21.98 17.13
CA GLN A 224 7.72 22.00 17.35
C GLN A 224 7.39 21.78 18.84
N VAL A 225 6.41 22.56 19.33
CA VAL A 225 5.80 22.30 20.61
C VAL A 225 4.59 21.39 20.41
N VAL A 226 4.51 20.31 21.18
CA VAL A 226 3.48 19.29 21.08
C VAL A 226 2.70 19.17 22.38
N GLU A 227 1.45 18.75 22.24
CA GLU A 227 0.55 18.49 23.36
C GLU A 227 0.54 17.00 23.75
N PRO A 228 0.11 16.66 24.97
CA PRO A 228 -0.06 15.27 25.37
C PRO A 228 -0.98 14.49 24.42
N LYS A 229 -0.63 13.24 24.11
CA LYS A 229 -1.36 12.32 23.21
C LYS A 229 -1.26 12.66 21.72
N GLU A 230 -0.51 13.68 21.32
CA GLU A 230 -0.24 13.96 19.90
C GLU A 230 0.59 12.81 19.28
N ILE A 231 0.13 12.30 18.14
CA ILE A 231 0.81 11.22 17.40
C ILE A 231 1.93 11.86 16.57
N LEU A 232 3.16 11.49 16.87
CA LEU A 232 4.35 12.05 16.24
C LEU A 232 4.89 11.15 15.12
N PHE A 233 4.89 9.84 15.38
CA PHE A 233 5.33 8.84 14.39
C PHE A 233 4.41 7.63 14.42
N GLU A 234 4.19 7.02 13.26
CA GLU A 234 3.59 5.70 13.13
C GLU A 234 4.62 4.74 12.54
N VAL A 235 4.86 3.63 13.22
CA VAL A 235 5.75 2.55 12.77
C VAL A 235 4.89 1.38 12.31
N ILE A 236 5.13 0.89 11.10
CA ILE A 236 4.35 -0.15 10.44
C ILE A 236 5.29 -1.28 10.05
N ASP A 237 4.90 -2.52 10.31
CA ASP A 237 5.54 -3.69 9.69
C ASP A 237 4.87 -3.94 8.33
N PRO A 238 5.55 -3.70 7.19
CA PRO A 238 4.97 -3.88 5.87
C PRO A 238 4.70 -5.35 5.50
N GLN A 239 5.23 -6.30 6.27
CA GLN A 239 4.98 -7.73 6.07
C GLN A 239 3.76 -8.22 6.88
N ARG A 240 3.29 -7.43 7.83
CA ARG A 240 2.18 -7.75 8.72
C ARG A 240 1.08 -6.71 8.61
N LEU A 241 0.26 -6.89 7.58
CA LEU A 241 -0.87 -6.03 7.31
C LEU A 241 -2.18 -6.77 7.58
N ALA A 242 -3.23 -5.99 7.80
CA ALA A 242 -4.59 -6.47 7.90
C ALA A 242 -5.51 -5.62 7.03
N VAL A 243 -6.74 -6.07 6.85
CA VAL A 243 -7.79 -5.31 6.18
C VAL A 243 -8.98 -5.23 7.13
N GLU A 244 -9.45 -4.03 7.37
CA GLU A 244 -10.74 -3.80 8.01
C GLU A 244 -11.79 -3.74 6.90
N ALA A 245 -12.72 -4.71 6.88
CA ALA A 245 -13.84 -4.75 5.95
C ALA A 245 -15.16 -4.48 6.68
N LEU A 246 -16.12 -3.88 6.00
CA LEU A 246 -17.42 -3.49 6.58
C LEU A 246 -18.52 -4.41 6.06
N ALA A 247 -19.15 -5.16 6.96
CA ALA A 247 -20.33 -5.98 6.66
C ALA A 247 -21.60 -5.27 7.11
N TYR A 248 -22.49 -4.98 6.17
CA TYR A 248 -23.78 -4.35 6.44
C TYR A 248 -24.85 -5.37 6.84
N ASP A 249 -24.67 -6.65 6.52
CA ASP A 249 -25.56 -7.74 6.92
C ASP A 249 -24.90 -8.53 8.06
N PRO A 250 -25.47 -8.50 9.26
CA PRO A 250 -24.92 -9.22 10.42
C PRO A 250 -24.83 -10.74 10.23
N THR A 251 -25.70 -11.31 9.38
CA THR A 251 -25.73 -12.77 9.15
C THR A 251 -24.52 -13.29 8.39
N LEU A 252 -23.75 -12.39 7.77
CA LEU A 252 -22.53 -12.75 7.03
C LEU A 252 -21.36 -13.10 7.95
N VAL A 253 -21.35 -12.55 9.16
CA VAL A 253 -20.19 -12.65 10.09
C VAL A 253 -19.92 -14.09 10.53
N GLU A 254 -20.98 -14.89 10.75
CA GLU A 254 -20.86 -16.25 11.29
C GLU A 254 -20.50 -17.30 10.23
N GLY A 255 -20.48 -16.93 8.95
CA GLY A 255 -20.30 -17.89 7.85
C GLY A 255 -19.05 -17.67 6.99
N ILE A 256 -18.13 -16.78 7.38
CA ILE A 256 -16.96 -16.48 6.56
C ILE A 256 -15.89 -17.56 6.77
N ALA A 257 -15.60 -18.30 5.69
CA ALA A 257 -14.58 -19.37 5.67
C ALA A 257 -13.20 -18.91 5.18
N GLY A 258 -13.12 -17.74 4.53
CA GLY A 258 -11.91 -17.16 3.99
C GLY A 258 -12.23 -15.94 3.14
N ALA A 259 -11.22 -15.20 2.75
CA ALA A 259 -11.40 -14.02 1.92
C ALA A 259 -10.24 -13.82 0.95
N SER A 260 -10.46 -13.01 -0.07
CA SER A 260 -9.43 -12.54 -0.98
C SER A 260 -9.75 -11.12 -1.45
N ALA A 261 -8.76 -10.40 -1.95
CA ALA A 261 -9.00 -9.07 -2.51
C ALA A 261 -8.20 -8.87 -3.81
N PRO A 262 -8.82 -8.44 -4.90
CA PRO A 262 -8.10 -7.98 -6.08
C PRO A 262 -7.45 -6.63 -5.78
N VAL A 263 -6.19 -6.50 -6.21
CA VAL A 263 -5.44 -5.25 -6.12
C VAL A 263 -4.75 -4.97 -7.47
N PRO A 264 -4.39 -3.73 -7.78
CA PRO A 264 -3.66 -3.43 -9.01
C PRO A 264 -2.39 -4.29 -9.12
N GLY A 265 -2.28 -5.05 -10.21
CA GLY A 265 -1.15 -5.94 -10.48
C GLY A 265 -1.17 -7.27 -9.74
N GLY A 266 -2.24 -7.62 -8.99
CA GLY A 266 -2.29 -8.91 -8.30
C GLY A 266 -3.49 -9.12 -7.40
N SER A 267 -3.28 -9.91 -6.36
CA SER A 267 -4.31 -10.26 -5.38
C SER A 267 -3.72 -10.43 -3.99
N LEU A 268 -4.57 -10.30 -2.99
CA LEU A 268 -4.29 -10.61 -1.60
C LEU A 268 -5.07 -11.86 -1.20
N ASP A 269 -4.38 -12.81 -0.59
CA ASP A 269 -5.03 -13.90 0.14
C ASP A 269 -5.22 -13.43 1.58
N LEU A 270 -6.46 -13.49 2.05
CA LEU A 270 -6.89 -12.94 3.32
C LEU A 270 -7.41 -14.05 4.24
N GLU A 271 -6.98 -14.02 5.49
CA GLU A 271 -7.44 -14.92 6.54
C GLU A 271 -8.44 -14.18 7.45
N PHE A 272 -9.63 -14.72 7.63
CA PHE A 272 -10.62 -14.13 8.52
C PHE A 272 -10.19 -14.32 9.98
N VAL A 273 -10.04 -13.21 10.71
CA VAL A 273 -9.68 -13.21 12.13
C VAL A 273 -10.92 -13.14 13.03
N GLY A 274 -11.87 -12.29 12.66
CA GLY A 274 -13.09 -12.13 13.43
C GLY A 274 -13.91 -10.92 13.01
N GLY A 275 -15.14 -10.87 13.50
CA GLY A 275 -16.04 -9.73 13.34
C GLY A 275 -16.31 -9.04 14.67
N GLY A 276 -16.39 -7.72 14.64
CA GLY A 276 -16.83 -6.92 15.77
C GLY A 276 -18.28 -7.23 16.10
N ARG A 277 -18.68 -7.01 17.37
CA ARG A 277 -20.08 -7.08 17.79
C ARG A 277 -20.71 -5.69 17.98
N GLN A 278 -19.91 -4.65 17.73
CA GLN A 278 -20.35 -3.27 17.80
C GLN A 278 -20.42 -2.69 16.39
N LEU A 279 -21.52 -2.06 16.04
CA LEU A 279 -21.68 -1.37 14.76
C LEU A 279 -20.78 -0.12 14.72
N ARG A 280 -20.08 0.04 13.62
CA ARG A 280 -19.37 1.27 13.25
C ARG A 280 -19.93 1.73 11.92
N GLU A 281 -20.43 2.96 11.84
CA GLU A 281 -21.03 3.52 10.62
C GLU A 281 -22.15 2.61 10.03
N HIS A 282 -22.99 2.03 10.89
CA HIS A 282 -24.08 1.10 10.55
C HIS A 282 -23.62 -0.25 9.97
N ALA A 283 -22.34 -0.56 10.05
CA ALA A 283 -21.78 -1.84 9.58
C ALA A 283 -21.00 -2.54 10.70
N ILE A 284 -20.86 -3.84 10.58
CA ILE A 284 -20.00 -4.64 11.46
C ILE A 284 -18.59 -4.64 10.87
N PRO A 285 -17.58 -4.15 11.59
CA PRO A 285 -16.21 -4.24 11.15
C PRO A 285 -15.71 -5.68 11.26
N LEU A 286 -15.15 -6.18 10.16
CA LEU A 286 -14.49 -7.47 10.05
C LEU A 286 -12.99 -7.25 9.97
N LEU A 287 -12.25 -7.98 10.77
CA LEU A 287 -10.78 -7.99 10.67
C LEU A 287 -10.35 -9.23 9.88
N VAL A 288 -9.64 -8.99 8.78
CA VAL A 288 -9.00 -10.03 7.97
C VAL A 288 -7.51 -9.74 7.87
N ARG A 289 -6.68 -10.74 8.15
CA ARG A 289 -5.21 -10.63 8.06
C ARG A 289 -4.76 -10.91 6.63
N VAL A 290 -3.76 -10.19 6.16
CA VAL A 290 -3.10 -10.50 4.90
C VAL A 290 -2.18 -11.70 5.12
N ALA A 291 -2.58 -12.86 4.59
CA ALA A 291 -1.78 -14.09 4.66
C ALA A 291 -0.71 -14.10 3.56
N LYS A 292 -1.06 -13.63 2.36
CA LYS A 292 -0.15 -13.52 1.23
C LYS A 292 -0.54 -12.34 0.35
N ALA A 293 0.45 -11.57 -0.06
CA ALA A 293 0.30 -10.49 -1.02
C ALA A 293 1.15 -10.80 -2.26
N SER A 294 0.57 -10.76 -3.45
CA SER A 294 1.32 -10.89 -4.71
C SER A 294 1.97 -9.58 -5.14
N THR A 295 1.47 -8.45 -4.63
CA THR A 295 1.99 -7.11 -4.88
C THR A 295 1.99 -6.30 -3.57
N PRO A 296 2.92 -5.35 -3.40
CA PRO A 296 2.92 -4.46 -2.24
C PRO A 296 1.64 -3.62 -2.18
N VAL A 297 1.10 -3.45 -0.98
CA VAL A 297 -0.05 -2.59 -0.71
C VAL A 297 0.29 -1.58 0.39
N ALA A 298 -0.36 -0.43 0.34
CA ALA A 298 -0.15 0.63 1.31
C ALA A 298 -1.25 0.64 2.38
N VAL A 299 -0.88 0.96 3.62
CA VAL A 299 -1.86 1.26 4.68
C VAL A 299 -2.70 2.45 4.27
N GLY A 300 -4.01 2.34 4.48
CA GLY A 300 -4.98 3.33 4.02
C GLY A 300 -5.58 3.04 2.65
N GLN A 301 -5.02 2.11 1.86
CA GLN A 301 -5.52 1.78 0.54
C GLN A 301 -6.92 1.15 0.62
N PRO A 302 -7.93 1.72 -0.08
CA PRO A 302 -9.25 1.10 -0.19
C PRO A 302 -9.18 -0.09 -1.14
N LEU A 303 -9.93 -1.15 -0.83
CA LEU A 303 -10.05 -2.33 -1.67
C LEU A 303 -11.39 -3.03 -1.44
N LYS A 304 -11.71 -3.96 -2.34
CA LYS A 304 -12.87 -4.82 -2.21
C LYS A 304 -12.46 -6.19 -1.70
N VAL A 305 -13.03 -6.60 -0.60
CA VAL A 305 -12.82 -7.92 0.00
C VAL A 305 -13.91 -8.86 -0.50
N ILE A 306 -13.52 -9.96 -1.13
CA ILE A 306 -14.42 -11.03 -1.56
C ILE A 306 -14.35 -12.12 -0.48
N ALA A 307 -15.35 -12.13 0.39
CA ALA A 307 -15.48 -13.07 1.50
C ALA A 307 -16.27 -14.30 1.09
N LYS A 308 -15.71 -15.50 1.23
CA LYS A 308 -16.38 -16.78 1.00
C LYS A 308 -17.27 -17.09 2.18
N THR A 309 -18.55 -17.38 1.90
CA THR A 309 -19.54 -17.69 2.93
C THR A 309 -19.83 -19.19 2.99
N SER A 310 -20.51 -19.62 4.02
CA SER A 310 -21.01 -21.00 4.13
C SER A 310 -22.17 -21.32 3.17
N ARG A 311 -22.80 -20.29 2.58
CA ARG A 311 -23.87 -20.46 1.59
C ARG A 311 -23.28 -21.07 0.32
N ARG A 312 -24.09 -21.88 -0.36
CA ARG A 312 -23.68 -22.50 -1.63
C ARG A 312 -24.49 -21.93 -2.79
N ALA A 313 -23.83 -21.82 -3.94
CA ALA A 313 -24.43 -21.39 -5.18
C ALA A 313 -23.97 -22.29 -6.32
N LYS A 314 -24.91 -22.70 -7.17
CA LYS A 314 -24.63 -23.52 -8.35
C LYS A 314 -24.21 -22.63 -9.51
N GLY A 315 -23.09 -22.96 -10.16
CA GLY A 315 -22.62 -22.21 -11.32
C GLY A 315 -21.27 -22.72 -11.83
N ALA A 316 -20.77 -22.07 -12.86
CA ALA A 316 -19.47 -22.39 -13.44
C ALA A 316 -18.40 -21.38 -12.98
N ALA A 317 -17.29 -21.87 -12.42
CA ALA A 317 -16.15 -21.06 -12.08
C ALA A 317 -15.36 -20.72 -13.36
N VAL A 318 -15.23 -19.42 -13.65
CA VAL A 318 -14.44 -18.92 -14.78
C VAL A 318 -13.46 -17.84 -14.31
N PRO A 319 -12.29 -17.72 -14.93
CA PRO A 319 -11.39 -16.61 -14.62
C PRO A 319 -12.10 -15.26 -14.84
N GLN A 320 -11.84 -14.28 -13.98
CA GLN A 320 -12.43 -12.95 -14.13
C GLN A 320 -12.05 -12.28 -15.46
N ALA A 321 -10.84 -12.62 -16.00
CA ALA A 321 -10.38 -12.18 -17.31
C ALA A 321 -11.23 -12.73 -18.50
N ALA A 322 -12.04 -13.77 -18.28
CA ALA A 322 -12.97 -14.30 -19.29
C ALA A 322 -14.22 -13.42 -19.46
N LEU A 323 -14.53 -12.60 -18.45
CA LEU A 323 -15.69 -11.71 -18.46
C LEU A 323 -15.35 -10.43 -19.20
N VAL A 324 -16.08 -10.11 -20.25
CA VAL A 324 -15.94 -8.87 -21.01
C VAL A 324 -17.26 -8.16 -21.14
N ARG A 325 -17.24 -6.86 -21.31
CA ARG A 325 -18.45 -6.10 -21.60
C ARG A 325 -18.76 -6.10 -23.09
N SER A 326 -19.99 -6.43 -23.44
CA SER A 326 -20.47 -6.26 -24.81
C SER A 326 -20.64 -4.78 -25.16
N GLY A 327 -20.80 -4.47 -26.46
CA GLY A 327 -21.14 -3.11 -26.91
C GLY A 327 -22.44 -2.55 -26.31
N GLY A 328 -23.35 -3.42 -25.87
CA GLY A 328 -24.60 -3.07 -25.17
C GLY A 328 -24.44 -2.88 -23.65
N GLY A 329 -23.25 -3.10 -23.11
CA GLY A 329 -23.00 -2.95 -21.67
C GLY A 329 -23.19 -4.22 -20.85
N ASP A 330 -23.72 -5.28 -21.43
CA ASP A 330 -23.93 -6.57 -20.77
C ASP A 330 -22.63 -7.32 -20.57
N TRP A 331 -22.58 -8.16 -19.54
CA TRP A 331 -21.47 -9.06 -19.33
C TRP A 331 -21.59 -10.30 -20.20
N VAL A 332 -20.54 -10.62 -20.96
CA VAL A 332 -20.47 -11.78 -21.84
C VAL A 332 -19.19 -12.57 -21.60
N VAL A 333 -19.29 -13.86 -21.89
CA VAL A 333 -18.13 -14.74 -22.07
C VAL A 333 -18.09 -15.25 -23.50
N TRP A 334 -16.90 -15.51 -24.02
CA TRP A 334 -16.73 -16.08 -25.34
C TRP A 334 -16.70 -17.60 -25.23
N VAL A 335 -17.68 -18.26 -25.87
CA VAL A 335 -17.74 -19.72 -25.97
C VAL A 335 -17.11 -20.16 -27.29
N HIS A 336 -16.15 -21.07 -27.22
CA HIS A 336 -15.49 -21.68 -28.36
C HIS A 336 -16.31 -22.88 -28.83
N THR A 337 -17.10 -22.69 -29.87
CA THR A 337 -18.03 -23.69 -30.41
C THR A 337 -17.39 -24.58 -31.42
N ASP A 338 -16.55 -24.01 -32.32
CA ASP A 338 -15.84 -24.71 -33.39
C ASP A 338 -14.39 -24.26 -33.44
N ALA A 339 -13.55 -24.95 -34.18
CA ALA A 339 -12.09 -24.74 -34.21
C ALA A 339 -11.65 -23.27 -34.36
N GLU A 340 -12.43 -22.44 -35.06
CA GLU A 340 -12.14 -21.03 -35.37
C GLU A 340 -13.34 -20.11 -35.08
N ARG A 341 -14.38 -20.63 -34.40
CA ARG A 341 -15.60 -19.88 -34.11
C ARG A 341 -15.78 -19.64 -32.60
N PHE A 342 -16.05 -18.39 -32.29
CA PHE A 342 -16.29 -17.92 -30.94
C PHE A 342 -17.65 -17.20 -30.88
N VAL A 343 -18.51 -17.59 -29.96
CA VAL A 343 -19.86 -17.03 -29.80
C VAL A 343 -19.95 -16.29 -28.48
N PRO A 344 -20.36 -15.01 -28.48
CA PRO A 344 -20.58 -14.28 -27.24
C PRO A 344 -21.82 -14.80 -26.54
N ARG A 345 -21.70 -15.14 -25.27
CA ARG A 345 -22.80 -15.61 -24.44
C ARG A 345 -23.03 -14.64 -23.27
N GLN A 346 -24.20 -14.04 -23.21
CA GLN A 346 -24.59 -13.20 -22.09
C GLN A 346 -24.69 -14.04 -20.81
N VAL A 347 -24.10 -13.53 -19.73
CA VAL A 347 -24.02 -14.24 -18.45
C VAL A 347 -24.39 -13.37 -17.27
N GLN A 348 -24.91 -14.03 -16.23
CA GLN A 348 -24.99 -13.47 -14.89
C GLN A 348 -23.89 -14.09 -14.04
N TYR A 349 -23.20 -13.27 -13.28
CA TYR A 349 -22.12 -13.74 -12.46
C TYR A 349 -22.08 -13.06 -11.08
N ALA A 350 -21.43 -13.74 -10.13
CA ALA A 350 -21.01 -13.18 -8.84
C ALA A 350 -19.50 -13.37 -8.68
N PRO A 351 -18.79 -12.52 -7.93
CA PRO A 351 -17.40 -12.79 -7.60
C PRO A 351 -17.31 -14.11 -6.82
N LEU A 352 -16.29 -14.92 -7.07
CA LEU A 352 -16.01 -16.14 -6.30
C LEU A 352 -14.77 -15.95 -5.42
N ASP A 353 -13.73 -15.35 -5.98
CA ASP A 353 -12.53 -14.89 -5.29
C ASP A 353 -11.88 -13.74 -6.10
N ALA A 354 -10.66 -13.32 -5.71
CA ALA A 354 -9.95 -12.19 -6.34
C ALA A 354 -9.67 -12.37 -7.84
N THR A 355 -9.66 -13.60 -8.35
CA THR A 355 -9.27 -13.94 -9.72
C THR A 355 -10.34 -14.68 -10.49
N THR A 356 -11.35 -15.21 -9.81
CA THR A 356 -12.36 -16.10 -10.35
C THR A 356 -13.78 -15.55 -10.12
N ALA A 357 -14.63 -15.70 -11.11
CA ALA A 357 -16.05 -15.38 -11.02
C ALA A 357 -16.89 -16.66 -11.12
N LEU A 358 -18.02 -16.68 -10.43
CA LEU A 358 -19.04 -17.72 -10.51
C LEU A 358 -20.11 -17.27 -11.51
N VAL A 359 -20.18 -17.90 -12.67
CA VAL A 359 -21.28 -17.68 -13.62
C VAL A 359 -22.46 -18.52 -13.18
N THR A 360 -23.52 -17.83 -12.75
CA THR A 360 -24.75 -18.46 -12.21
C THR A 360 -25.79 -18.74 -13.27
N ALA A 361 -25.79 -17.99 -14.40
CA ALA A 361 -26.67 -18.18 -15.52
C ALA A 361 -25.97 -17.81 -16.84
N GLY A 362 -26.44 -18.42 -17.96
CA GLY A 362 -25.95 -18.13 -19.30
C GLY A 362 -24.90 -19.12 -19.84
N LEU A 363 -24.38 -20.04 -19.02
CA LEU A 363 -23.46 -21.10 -19.47
C LEU A 363 -24.07 -22.49 -19.17
N ALA A 364 -23.89 -23.41 -20.13
CA ALA A 364 -24.16 -24.82 -19.93
C ALA A 364 -22.91 -25.55 -19.46
N GLY A 365 -23.07 -26.64 -18.70
CA GLY A 365 -21.96 -27.49 -18.31
C GLY A 365 -21.32 -28.14 -19.54
N GLY A 366 -19.97 -28.14 -19.58
CA GLY A 366 -19.22 -28.74 -20.68
C GLY A 366 -18.81 -27.77 -21.81
N GLU A 367 -19.37 -26.54 -21.83
CA GLU A 367 -18.96 -25.54 -22.84
C GLU A 367 -17.50 -25.08 -22.62
N ARG A 368 -16.80 -24.81 -23.73
CA ARG A 368 -15.44 -24.27 -23.69
C ARG A 368 -15.47 -22.75 -23.68
N VAL A 369 -15.05 -22.15 -22.59
CA VAL A 369 -15.01 -20.70 -22.41
C VAL A 369 -13.58 -20.20 -22.61
N VAL A 370 -13.41 -19.07 -23.28
CA VAL A 370 -12.13 -18.37 -23.43
C VAL A 370 -11.73 -17.81 -22.06
N ALA A 371 -10.67 -18.35 -21.50
CA ALA A 371 -10.15 -18.00 -20.18
C ALA A 371 -9.13 -16.85 -20.24
N GLU A 372 -8.32 -16.81 -21.32
CA GLU A 372 -7.30 -15.79 -21.58
C GLU A 372 -7.47 -15.23 -22.98
N GLY A 373 -7.23 -13.93 -23.18
CA GLY A 373 -7.38 -13.24 -24.47
C GLY A 373 -8.82 -12.80 -24.81
N ALA A 374 -9.80 -12.99 -23.91
CA ALA A 374 -11.20 -12.62 -24.16
C ALA A 374 -11.39 -11.14 -24.51
N GLY A 375 -10.59 -10.25 -23.91
CA GLY A 375 -10.61 -8.82 -24.21
C GLY A 375 -10.20 -8.48 -25.63
N LEU A 376 -9.33 -9.27 -26.28
CA LEU A 376 -8.92 -9.09 -27.67
C LEU A 376 -10.05 -9.47 -28.61
N LEU A 377 -10.81 -10.55 -28.29
CA LEU A 377 -12.01 -10.93 -29.05
C LEU A 377 -13.08 -9.83 -29.02
N ALA A 378 -13.23 -9.15 -27.91
CA ALA A 378 -14.20 -8.06 -27.79
C ALA A 378 -13.88 -6.85 -28.69
N GLN A 379 -12.62 -6.68 -29.10
CA GLN A 379 -12.14 -5.55 -29.92
C GLN A 379 -12.30 -5.80 -31.43
N VAL A 380 -12.56 -7.03 -31.88
CA VAL A 380 -12.81 -7.35 -33.27
C VAL A 380 -14.09 -6.64 -33.74
N ARG A 381 -13.98 -5.85 -34.79
CA ARG A 381 -15.09 -5.10 -35.41
C ARG A 381 -15.66 -5.79 -36.62
#